data_4ef2c245e2fefc4c5407fba048bbc9b3
#
_entry.id   4ef2c245e2fefc4c5407fba048bbc9b3
#
_cell.length_a   1.000
_cell.length_b   1.000
_cell.length_c   1.000
_cell.angle_alpha   90.00
_cell.angle_beta   90.00
_cell.angle_gamma   90.00
#
_symmetry.space_group_name_H-M   'P 1'
#
loop_
_entity.id
_entity.type
_entity.pdbx_description
1 polymer ?
#
loop_
_entity_poly.entity_id
_entity_poly.type
_entity_poly.pdbx_seq_one_letter_code
_entity_poly.pdbx_strand_id
1 'polypeptide(L)'
;STMFDFKLDIFQKKIDDFCYAGAWTLYVDLGTGAAKPCYGQLSNQNIFKNPEQPIIFNPVGKHCRQPYCYNGHAFLTLGVVPELETPTYADIRNRVCEDGREWLSKEVKDAFSQKLADNNEVWDEKKKNSYERKYPFIFFKTALYDWKEIYNKVIRKRKK
;
A
#
# COMPACT_ATOMS: atom_id res chain seq x y z
N SER A 1 -4.41 -23.04 2.44
CA SER A 1 -3.83 -22.52 1.17
C SER A 1 -2.63 -21.65 1.49
N THR A 2 -1.64 -21.61 0.64
CA THR A 2 -0.39 -20.83 0.80
C THR A 2 -0.65 -19.38 1.21
N MET A 3 -1.66 -18.75 0.64
CA MET A 3 -2.08 -17.40 1.00
C MET A 3 -2.58 -17.30 2.45
N PHE A 4 -3.34 -18.28 2.90
CA PHE A 4 -3.89 -18.31 4.25
C PHE A 4 -2.77 -18.53 5.28
N ASP A 5 -1.87 -19.48 5.02
CA ASP A 5 -0.75 -19.81 5.89
C ASP A 5 0.18 -18.60 6.05
N PHE A 6 0.50 -17.94 4.94
CA PHE A 6 1.28 -16.70 4.97
C PHE A 6 0.56 -15.57 5.76
N LYS A 7 -0.76 -15.44 5.63
CA LYS A 7 -1.52 -14.46 6.42
C LYS A 7 -1.47 -14.77 7.90
N LEU A 8 -1.53 -16.04 8.30
CA LEU A 8 -1.38 -16.45 9.70
C LEU A 8 0.00 -16.05 10.24
N ASP A 9 1.05 -16.29 9.49
CA ASP A 9 2.42 -15.90 9.86
C ASP A 9 2.54 -14.40 10.09
N ILE A 10 1.95 -13.58 9.21
CA ILE A 10 1.94 -12.12 9.34
C ILE A 10 1.16 -11.67 10.58
N PHE A 11 0.03 -12.31 10.90
CA PHE A 11 -0.75 -12.00 12.09
C PHE A 11 0.01 -12.31 13.39
N GLN A 12 0.94 -13.27 13.37
CA GLN A 12 1.75 -13.65 14.52
C GLN A 12 3.02 -12.82 14.67
N LYS A 13 3.48 -12.16 13.60
CA LYS A 13 4.69 -11.31 13.61
C LYS A 13 4.37 -9.89 14.04
N LYS A 14 5.15 -9.37 14.99
CA LYS A 14 5.22 -7.93 15.22
C LYS A 14 5.73 -7.24 13.98
N ILE A 15 5.06 -6.18 13.55
CA ILE A 15 5.50 -5.40 12.39
C ILE A 15 6.63 -4.47 12.86
N ASP A 16 7.85 -4.95 12.82
CA ASP A 16 9.06 -4.14 13.02
C ASP A 16 9.72 -3.78 11.67
N ASP A 17 9.15 -4.27 10.56
CA ASP A 17 9.73 -4.13 9.24
C ASP A 17 9.28 -2.87 8.52
N PHE A 18 10.09 -2.45 7.55
CA PHE A 18 9.79 -1.31 6.70
C PHE A 18 8.55 -1.59 5.83
N CYS A 19 7.53 -0.76 5.94
CA CYS A 19 6.27 -0.93 5.23
C CYS A 19 6.24 -0.09 3.95
N TYR A 20 6.10 -0.75 2.80
CA TYR A 20 6.02 -0.13 1.46
C TYR A 20 4.61 0.33 1.08
N ALA A 21 3.61 0.21 1.96
CA ALA A 21 2.29 0.77 1.71
C ALA A 21 2.39 2.28 1.44
N GLY A 22 1.77 2.74 0.39
CA GLY A 22 1.90 4.10 -0.13
C GLY A 22 2.94 4.24 -1.24
N ALA A 23 3.97 3.39 -1.27
CA ALA A 23 4.90 3.32 -2.41
C ALA A 23 4.44 2.30 -3.45
N TRP A 24 4.09 1.09 -3.01
CA TRP A 24 3.71 -0.02 -3.90
C TRP A 24 2.20 -0.28 -3.94
N THR A 25 1.49 0.09 -2.89
CA THR A 25 0.03 -0.04 -2.80
C THR A 25 -0.57 1.26 -2.29
N LEU A 26 -1.76 1.59 -2.77
CA LEU A 26 -2.50 2.75 -2.35
C LEU A 26 -3.96 2.36 -2.08
N TYR A 27 -4.52 2.89 -1.02
CA TYR A 27 -5.94 2.84 -0.78
C TYR A 27 -6.59 4.11 -1.33
N VAL A 28 -7.60 3.94 -2.17
CA VAL A 28 -8.39 5.05 -2.72
C VAL A 28 -9.85 4.83 -2.37
N ASP A 29 -10.43 5.80 -1.70
CA ASP A 29 -11.87 5.87 -1.46
C ASP A 29 -12.56 6.57 -2.64
N LEU A 30 -13.24 5.79 -3.46
CA LEU A 30 -13.92 6.29 -4.66
C LEU A 30 -15.16 7.16 -4.33
N GLY A 31 -15.71 7.06 -3.13
CA GLY A 31 -16.82 7.94 -2.71
C GLY A 31 -16.37 9.35 -2.37
N THR A 32 -15.18 9.51 -1.82
CA THR A 32 -14.64 10.80 -1.36
C THR A 32 -13.46 11.31 -2.18
N GLY A 33 -12.84 10.45 -2.97
CA GLY A 33 -11.60 10.73 -3.69
C GLY A 33 -10.36 10.74 -2.80
N ALA A 34 -10.47 10.37 -1.52
CA ALA A 34 -9.34 10.36 -0.60
C ALA A 34 -8.38 9.22 -0.92
N ALA A 35 -7.09 9.53 -1.11
CA ALA A 35 -6.03 8.56 -1.30
C ALA A 35 -5.14 8.48 -0.05
N LYS A 36 -4.84 7.25 0.38
CA LYS A 36 -4.07 6.94 1.60
C LYS A 36 -3.01 5.87 1.31
N PRO A 37 -1.90 5.88 2.03
CA PRO A 37 -0.94 4.78 1.97
C PRO A 37 -1.56 3.41 2.34
N CYS A 38 -2.42 3.39 3.38
CA CYS A 38 -3.06 2.20 3.90
C CYS A 38 -4.34 2.58 4.64
N TYR A 39 -5.19 1.61 5.01
CA TYR A 39 -6.45 1.81 5.73
C TYR A 39 -6.29 2.58 7.04
N GLY A 40 -5.24 2.30 7.81
CA GLY A 40 -4.95 2.92 9.11
C GLY A 40 -4.12 4.19 9.03
N GLN A 41 -3.90 4.75 7.84
CA GLN A 41 -3.08 5.95 7.65
C GLN A 41 -3.91 7.18 7.28
N LEU A 42 -3.34 8.35 7.53
CA LEU A 42 -3.94 9.63 7.17
C LEU A 42 -3.93 9.83 5.65
N SER A 43 -4.94 10.52 5.14
CA SER A 43 -5.01 10.92 3.74
C SER A 43 -4.26 12.22 3.53
N ASN A 44 -3.39 12.27 2.54
CA ASN A 44 -2.67 13.48 2.15
C ASN A 44 -2.97 13.92 0.72
N GLN A 45 -3.87 13.22 0.04
CA GLN A 45 -4.17 13.44 -1.37
C GLN A 45 -5.66 13.20 -1.63
N ASN A 46 -6.20 13.89 -2.62
CA ASN A 46 -7.58 13.70 -3.06
C ASN A 46 -7.64 13.80 -4.59
N ILE A 47 -7.96 12.67 -5.24
CA ILE A 47 -7.96 12.55 -6.71
C ILE A 47 -9.10 13.32 -7.38
N PHE A 48 -10.17 13.68 -6.66
CA PHE A 48 -11.29 14.45 -7.23
C PHE A 48 -11.09 15.96 -7.10
N LYS A 49 -10.38 16.40 -6.05
CA LYS A 49 -10.16 17.84 -5.84
C LYS A 49 -9.06 18.41 -6.70
N ASN A 50 -8.04 17.59 -6.95
CA ASN A 50 -6.86 18.00 -7.71
C ASN A 50 -6.49 16.90 -8.71
N PRO A 51 -7.30 16.63 -9.73
CA PRO A 51 -7.08 15.52 -10.68
C PRO A 51 -5.79 15.69 -11.50
N GLU A 52 -5.32 16.92 -11.68
CA GLU A 52 -4.08 17.22 -12.41
C GLU A 52 -2.81 17.03 -11.56
N GLN A 53 -2.95 16.89 -10.23
CA GLN A 53 -1.79 16.67 -9.38
C GLN A 53 -1.40 15.18 -9.41
N PRO A 54 -0.12 14.88 -9.67
CA PRO A 54 0.36 13.50 -9.62
C PRO A 54 0.21 12.95 -8.20
N ILE A 55 -0.19 11.70 -8.11
CA ILE A 55 -0.21 10.99 -6.83
C ILE A 55 1.22 10.83 -6.33
N ILE A 56 1.46 11.23 -5.09
CA ILE A 56 2.76 11.09 -4.45
C ILE A 56 2.79 9.75 -3.71
N PHE A 57 3.69 8.88 -4.10
CA PHE A 57 3.86 7.55 -3.51
C PHE A 57 4.97 7.59 -2.45
N ASN A 58 4.55 7.72 -1.18
CA ASN A 58 5.45 7.67 -0.03
C ASN A 58 5.14 6.44 0.83
N PRO A 59 6.14 5.60 1.16
CA PRO A 59 5.93 4.46 2.03
C PRO A 59 5.59 4.89 3.46
N VAL A 60 4.91 4.02 4.20
CA VAL A 60 4.68 4.18 5.63
C VAL A 60 5.99 4.02 6.42
N GLY A 61 6.94 3.24 5.89
CA GLY A 61 8.21 3.00 6.56
C GLY A 61 8.06 2.22 7.87
N LYS A 62 8.86 2.56 8.87
CA LYS A 62 8.83 1.95 10.21
C LYS A 62 7.75 2.55 11.13
N HIS A 63 6.85 3.39 10.58
CA HIS A 63 5.88 4.16 11.37
C HIS A 63 4.46 3.55 11.38
N CYS A 64 4.32 2.29 11.01
CA CYS A 64 3.05 1.58 11.17
C CYS A 64 2.77 1.37 12.66
N ARG A 65 1.60 1.84 13.13
CA ARG A 65 1.19 1.70 14.54
C ARG A 65 0.25 0.51 14.78
N GLN A 66 0.00 -0.27 13.75
CA GLN A 66 -0.90 -1.42 13.87
C GLN A 66 -0.16 -2.62 14.49
N PRO A 67 -0.81 -3.39 15.37
CA PRO A 67 -0.17 -4.55 16.00
C PRO A 67 0.12 -5.69 15.03
N TYR A 68 -0.55 -5.71 13.88
CA TYR A 68 -0.37 -6.67 12.79
C TYR A 68 -0.82 -6.07 11.47
N CYS A 69 -0.36 -6.63 10.35
CA CYS A 69 -0.76 -6.17 9.03
C CYS A 69 -2.10 -6.75 8.59
N TYR A 70 -3.16 -5.95 8.61
CA TYR A 70 -4.48 -6.34 8.07
C TYR A 70 -4.70 -5.91 6.61
N ASN A 71 -3.65 -5.39 5.95
CA ASN A 71 -3.74 -5.02 4.54
C ASN A 71 -3.96 -6.26 3.67
N GLY A 72 -4.90 -6.20 2.74
CA GLY A 72 -5.13 -7.26 1.76
C GLY A 72 -3.91 -7.57 0.89
N HIS A 73 -3.00 -6.61 0.74
CA HIS A 73 -1.74 -6.73 -0.01
C HIS A 73 -0.52 -6.77 0.91
N ALA A 74 -0.62 -7.44 2.07
CA ALA A 74 0.44 -7.50 3.06
C ALA A 74 1.78 -7.99 2.51
N PHE A 75 1.78 -8.90 1.55
CA PHE A 75 2.99 -9.34 0.85
C PHE A 75 3.76 -8.16 0.26
N LEU A 76 3.10 -7.39 -0.60
CA LEU A 76 3.72 -6.22 -1.23
C LEU A 76 4.09 -5.17 -0.19
N THR A 77 3.21 -4.90 0.77
CA THR A 77 3.46 -3.85 1.76
C THR A 77 4.60 -4.17 2.72
N LEU A 78 4.93 -5.43 2.92
CA LEU A 78 6.06 -5.86 3.75
C LEU A 78 7.35 -6.13 2.95
N GLY A 79 7.37 -5.78 1.67
CA GLY A 79 8.56 -5.89 0.85
C GLY A 79 8.82 -7.29 0.30
N VAL A 80 7.87 -8.19 0.44
CA VAL A 80 7.92 -9.48 -0.22
C VAL A 80 7.43 -9.29 -1.64
N VAL A 81 8.34 -9.33 -2.60
CA VAL A 81 8.04 -9.26 -4.04
C VAL A 81 8.13 -10.68 -4.59
N PRO A 82 7.02 -11.41 -4.66
CA PRO A 82 7.05 -12.81 -5.03
C PRO A 82 7.43 -13.06 -6.50
N GLU A 83 7.53 -12.02 -7.31
CA GLU A 83 8.04 -12.09 -8.69
C GLU A 83 9.51 -12.44 -8.77
N LEU A 84 10.23 -12.25 -7.68
CA LEU A 84 11.65 -12.63 -7.57
C LEU A 84 11.82 -14.05 -7.00
N GLU A 85 10.74 -14.66 -6.52
CA GLU A 85 10.71 -15.98 -5.87
C GLU A 85 9.49 -16.77 -6.35
N THR A 86 9.54 -18.10 -6.25
CA THR A 86 8.39 -18.98 -6.54
C THR A 86 7.76 -19.48 -5.24
N PRO A 87 6.40 -19.47 -5.11
CA PRO A 87 5.43 -19.02 -6.10
C PRO A 87 5.37 -17.50 -6.22
N THR A 88 5.14 -16.98 -7.43
CA THR A 88 4.99 -15.55 -7.69
C THR A 88 3.69 -14.99 -7.08
N TYR A 89 3.57 -13.66 -6.97
CA TYR A 89 2.33 -13.04 -6.51
C TYR A 89 1.14 -13.39 -7.43
N ALA A 90 1.36 -13.50 -8.73
CA ALA A 90 0.37 -13.93 -9.69
C ALA A 90 -0.08 -15.38 -9.43
N ASP A 91 0.85 -16.30 -9.14
CA ASP A 91 0.52 -17.69 -8.78
C ASP A 91 -0.27 -17.78 -7.49
N ILE A 92 0.11 -17.03 -6.46
CA ILE A 92 -0.59 -17.00 -5.17
C ILE A 92 -2.02 -16.47 -5.32
N ARG A 93 -2.26 -15.55 -6.25
CA ARG A 93 -3.57 -14.97 -6.53
C ARG A 93 -4.40 -15.77 -7.51
N ASN A 94 -3.75 -16.62 -8.30
CA ASN A 94 -4.44 -17.44 -9.27
C ASN A 94 -5.39 -18.46 -8.59
N ARG A 95 -6.39 -18.88 -9.31
CA ARG A 95 -7.37 -19.88 -8.89
C ARG A 95 -7.54 -20.90 -9.99
N VAL A 96 -7.92 -22.09 -9.59
CA VAL A 96 -8.30 -23.14 -10.52
C VAL A 96 -9.82 -23.19 -10.56
N CYS A 97 -10.40 -23.13 -11.75
CA CYS A 97 -11.83 -23.28 -11.98
C CYS A 97 -12.26 -24.74 -11.76
N GLU A 98 -13.57 -25.01 -11.65
CA GLU A 98 -14.10 -26.37 -11.46
C GLU A 98 -13.73 -27.33 -12.60
N ASP A 99 -13.53 -26.81 -13.80
CA ASP A 99 -13.11 -27.55 -14.99
C ASP A 99 -11.59 -27.77 -15.09
N GLY A 100 -10.83 -27.39 -14.05
CA GLY A 100 -9.38 -27.54 -13.97
C GLY A 100 -8.58 -26.44 -14.68
N ARG A 101 -9.22 -25.49 -15.35
CA ARG A 101 -8.49 -24.35 -15.97
C ARG A 101 -8.05 -23.35 -14.95
N GLU A 102 -6.87 -22.78 -15.15
CA GLU A 102 -6.42 -21.64 -14.38
C GLU A 102 -7.23 -20.38 -14.72
N TRP A 103 -7.55 -19.57 -13.71
CA TRP A 103 -8.28 -18.31 -13.88
C TRP A 103 -7.43 -17.26 -14.64
N LEU A 104 -6.15 -17.18 -14.32
CA LEU A 104 -5.20 -16.34 -15.04
C LEU A 104 -4.47 -17.18 -16.09
N SER A 105 -4.48 -16.76 -17.36
CA SER A 105 -3.63 -17.40 -18.37
C SER A 105 -2.15 -17.18 -18.06
N LYS A 106 -1.28 -17.99 -18.68
CA LYS A 106 0.16 -17.85 -18.50
C LYS A 106 0.64 -16.45 -18.90
N GLU A 107 0.16 -15.92 -20.03
CA GLU A 107 0.53 -14.60 -20.54
C GLU A 107 0.12 -13.49 -19.57
N VAL A 108 -1.05 -13.59 -18.94
CA VAL A 108 -1.51 -12.62 -17.94
C VAL A 108 -0.66 -12.71 -16.68
N LYS A 109 -0.30 -13.92 -16.22
CA LYS A 109 0.60 -14.10 -15.07
C LYS A 109 1.97 -13.49 -15.34
N ASP A 110 2.55 -13.78 -16.49
CA ASP A 110 3.88 -13.28 -16.89
C ASP A 110 3.88 -11.74 -16.98
N ALA A 111 2.89 -11.15 -17.65
CA ALA A 111 2.76 -9.69 -17.76
C ALA A 111 2.55 -9.01 -16.40
N PHE A 112 1.77 -9.63 -15.51
CA PHE A 112 1.51 -9.12 -14.18
C PHE A 112 2.77 -9.16 -13.30
N SER A 113 3.50 -10.28 -13.33
CA SER A 113 4.75 -10.47 -12.61
C SER A 113 5.82 -9.47 -13.09
N GLN A 114 5.98 -9.33 -14.41
CA GLN A 114 6.92 -8.35 -14.97
C GLN A 114 6.60 -6.93 -14.51
N LYS A 115 5.33 -6.54 -14.58
CA LYS A 115 4.90 -5.20 -14.15
C LYS A 115 5.14 -4.96 -12.66
N LEU A 116 4.94 -5.96 -11.81
CA LEU A 116 5.22 -5.84 -10.38
C LEU A 116 6.72 -5.76 -10.11
N ALA A 117 7.54 -6.57 -10.77
CA ALA A 117 8.99 -6.51 -10.65
C ALA A 117 9.55 -5.14 -11.09
N ASP A 118 9.05 -4.60 -12.20
CA ASP A 118 9.49 -3.29 -12.72
C ASP A 118 9.13 -2.11 -11.81
N ASN A 119 8.01 -2.20 -11.07
CA ASN A 119 7.49 -1.09 -10.27
C ASN A 119 7.80 -1.19 -8.77
N ASN A 120 8.21 -2.35 -8.26
CA ASN A 120 8.35 -2.60 -6.82
C ASN A 120 9.80 -2.95 -6.44
N GLU A 121 10.68 -1.99 -6.57
CA GLU A 121 12.08 -2.13 -6.14
C GLU A 121 12.17 -2.15 -4.60
N VAL A 122 12.72 -3.22 -4.03
CA VAL A 122 13.05 -3.30 -2.60
C VAL A 122 14.20 -2.34 -2.29
N TRP A 123 13.98 -1.45 -1.34
CA TRP A 123 14.98 -0.45 -0.97
C TRP A 123 16.10 -1.07 -0.13
N ASP A 124 17.32 -0.67 -0.41
CA ASP A 124 18.44 -0.98 0.44
C ASP A 124 18.36 -0.23 1.79
N GLU A 125 19.14 -0.64 2.77
CA GLU A 125 19.14 -0.03 4.10
C GLU A 125 19.55 1.46 4.09
N LYS A 126 20.38 1.88 3.14
CA LYS A 126 20.79 3.28 2.99
C LYS A 126 19.60 4.14 2.56
N LYS A 127 18.82 3.68 1.58
CA LYS A 127 17.62 4.34 1.09
C LYS A 127 16.53 4.39 2.16
N LYS A 128 16.29 3.27 2.87
CA LYS A 128 15.37 3.20 4.00
C LYS A 128 15.75 4.21 5.10
N ASN A 129 16.99 4.19 5.55
CA ASN A 129 17.48 5.09 6.60
C ASN A 129 17.43 6.56 6.18
N SER A 130 17.72 6.86 4.92
CA SER A 130 17.57 8.22 4.38
C SER A 130 16.12 8.70 4.41
N TYR A 131 15.18 7.80 4.09
CA TYR A 131 13.75 8.09 4.15
C TYR A 131 13.29 8.32 5.59
N GLU A 132 13.66 7.46 6.52
CA GLU A 132 13.28 7.55 7.93
C GLU A 132 13.71 8.90 8.56
N ARG A 133 14.87 9.43 8.20
CA ARG A 133 15.31 10.76 8.65
C ARG A 133 14.39 11.90 8.15
N LYS A 134 13.77 11.72 6.99
CA LYS A 134 12.86 12.71 6.38
C LYS A 134 11.41 12.53 6.82
N TYR A 135 11.08 11.39 7.39
CA TYR A 135 9.70 11.03 7.72
C TYR A 135 8.99 12.04 8.63
N PRO A 136 9.61 12.63 9.67
CA PRO A 136 8.94 13.64 10.50
C PRO A 136 8.37 14.81 9.70
N PHE A 137 9.08 15.26 8.67
CA PHE A 137 8.63 16.33 7.78
C PHE A 137 7.48 15.88 6.87
N ILE A 138 7.56 14.66 6.35
CA ILE A 138 6.51 14.05 5.54
C ILE A 138 5.23 13.89 6.38
N PHE A 139 5.36 13.37 7.59
CA PHE A 139 4.23 13.19 8.52
C PHE A 139 3.58 14.53 8.88
N PHE A 140 4.37 15.54 9.21
CA PHE A 140 3.87 16.88 9.53
C PHE A 140 3.10 17.50 8.36
N LYS A 141 3.62 17.37 7.15
CA LYS A 141 2.93 17.84 5.93
C LYS A 141 1.60 17.12 5.71
N THR A 142 1.56 15.81 5.93
CA THR A 142 0.34 14.99 5.83
C THR A 142 -0.69 15.41 6.89
N ALA A 143 -0.25 15.58 8.14
CA ALA A 143 -1.12 16.01 9.24
C ALA A 143 -1.72 17.39 8.99
N LEU A 144 -0.96 18.34 8.47
CA LEU A 144 -1.48 19.67 8.10
C LEU A 144 -2.55 19.59 7.01
N TYR A 145 -2.39 18.69 6.04
CA TYR A 145 -3.40 18.49 5.01
C TYR A 145 -4.71 17.99 5.62
N ASP A 146 -4.66 16.99 6.47
CA ASP A 146 -5.84 16.44 7.15
C ASP A 146 -6.54 17.46 8.07
N TRP A 147 -5.77 18.27 8.81
CA TRP A 147 -6.31 19.38 9.60
C TRP A 147 -7.06 20.39 8.74
N LYS A 148 -6.50 20.76 7.60
CA LYS A 148 -7.15 21.67 6.65
C LYS A 148 -8.46 21.09 6.12
N GLU A 149 -8.51 19.79 5.84
CA GLU A 149 -9.73 19.11 5.40
C GLU A 149 -10.80 19.08 6.49
N ILE A 150 -10.41 18.77 7.74
CA ILE A 150 -11.31 18.77 8.89
C ILE A 150 -11.87 20.20 9.11
N TYR A 151 -11.00 21.20 9.10
CA TYR A 151 -11.41 22.61 9.21
C TYR A 151 -12.44 22.98 8.14
N ASN A 152 -12.18 22.65 6.89
CA ASN A 152 -13.10 22.94 5.79
C ASN A 152 -14.45 22.22 5.95
N LYS A 153 -14.46 20.99 6.45
CA LYS A 153 -15.70 20.22 6.67
C LYS A 153 -16.52 20.73 7.85
N VAL A 154 -15.88 21.09 8.95
CA VAL A 154 -16.55 21.46 10.20
C VAL A 154 -16.93 22.93 10.20
N ILE A 155 -16.02 23.81 9.84
CA ILE A 155 -16.22 25.27 9.99
C ILE A 155 -17.03 25.86 8.83
N ARG A 156 -16.84 25.40 7.58
CA ARG A 156 -17.66 25.85 6.46
C ARG A 156 -19.11 25.42 6.54
N LYS A 157 -19.42 24.24 7.14
CA LYS A 157 -20.80 23.81 7.36
C LYS A 157 -21.53 24.67 8.42
N ARG A 158 -20.82 25.37 9.31
CA ARG A 158 -21.43 26.28 10.29
C ARG A 158 -21.74 27.67 9.72
N LYS A 159 -21.28 27.97 8.51
CA LYS A 159 -21.54 29.27 7.84
C LYS A 159 -22.62 29.17 6.74
N LYS A 160 -23.26 28.03 6.59
CA LYS A 160 -24.49 27.83 5.82
C LYS A 160 -25.66 27.51 6.76
#